data_90869d5fc02f95c362d0d667ff2b02d9
#
_entry.id   90869d5fc02f95c362d0d667ff2b02d9
#
_cell.length_a   1.000
_cell.length_b   1.000
_cell.length_c   1.000
_cell.angle_alpha   90.00
_cell.angle_beta   90.00
_cell.angle_gamma   90.00
#
_symmetry.space_group_name_H-M   'P 1'
#
loop_
_entity.id
_entity.type
_entity.pdbx_description
1 polymer ?
#
loop_
_entity_poly.entity_id
_entity_poly.type
_entity_poly.pdbx_seq_one_letter_code
_entity_poly.pdbx_strand_id
1 'polypeptide(L)'
;NPHGYVLMQGKQGKGGEYTIYQTTGDELIFAVGKSGIDFAQKLADDYKLPNEPKSVQIGVRFEAPQKYFQKLIDISYDFKLYQKFDKVSLRSFCTNNNAAYVAVEETYGDVSYNGHAKKGKEFENQMTNFGILMEIKGIEDPFKWSRDLVSKVQSNSTGLYYSPNNTRQPGLTSEGTTVSAHSINEDQLLNIVKPAFDGYLGYVMGFIQDMNKIFEFGDDWGMYIPEVKYLSPEPLVNYHNLSLTEYPNVYFVGDALSARGITVSGAHGIYVAEKLIQHSHLVELTQ
;
A
#
# COMPACT_ATOMS: atom_id res chain seq x y z
N ASN A 1 32.18 -16.71 2.72
CA ASN A 1 32.78 -16.59 4.05
C ASN A 1 31.73 -17.01 5.08
N PRO A 2 31.96 -18.03 5.90
CA PRO A 2 30.93 -18.48 6.84
C PRO A 2 30.65 -17.51 8.00
N HIS A 3 31.34 -16.37 8.06
CA HIS A 3 31.29 -15.47 9.19
C HIS A 3 31.28 -14.00 8.77
N GLY A 4 30.30 -13.57 8.04
CA GLY A 4 30.04 -12.15 7.84
C GLY A 4 29.48 -11.78 6.45
N TYR A 5 28.62 -10.78 6.43
CA TYR A 5 28.05 -10.19 5.23
C TYR A 5 28.87 -8.99 4.81
N VAL A 6 29.01 -8.82 3.51
CA VAL A 6 29.65 -7.65 2.92
C VAL A 6 28.57 -6.78 2.30
N LEU A 7 28.33 -5.62 2.87
CA LEU A 7 27.43 -4.62 2.30
C LEU A 7 28.23 -3.59 1.53
N MET A 8 27.84 -3.32 0.29
CA MET A 8 28.38 -2.23 -0.51
C MET A 8 27.35 -1.13 -0.64
N GLN A 9 27.64 0.02 -0.10
CA GLN A 9 26.80 1.22 -0.24
C GLN A 9 27.47 2.19 -1.19
N GLY A 10 26.77 2.53 -2.30
CA GLY A 10 27.19 3.60 -3.19
C GLY A 10 26.59 4.94 -2.73
N LYS A 11 27.40 5.98 -2.64
CA LYS A 11 26.95 7.37 -2.46
C LYS A 11 27.39 8.19 -3.64
N GLN A 12 26.43 8.82 -4.34
CA GLN A 12 26.75 9.74 -5.42
C GLN A 12 27.22 11.08 -4.84
N GLY A 13 28.45 11.47 -5.14
CA GLY A 13 29.01 12.77 -4.78
C GLY A 13 28.55 13.88 -5.71
N LYS A 14 28.82 15.15 -5.34
CA LYS A 14 28.66 16.32 -6.23
C LYS A 14 29.66 16.20 -7.39
N GLY A 15 29.20 15.72 -8.54
CA GLY A 15 30.05 15.51 -9.72
C GLY A 15 29.89 14.13 -10.38
N GLY A 16 28.98 13.29 -9.88
CA GLY A 16 28.69 11.97 -10.47
C GLY A 16 29.64 10.85 -10.03
N GLU A 17 30.58 11.14 -9.13
CA GLU A 17 31.44 10.09 -8.57
C GLU A 17 30.65 9.20 -7.58
N TYR A 18 30.84 7.88 -7.71
CA TYR A 18 30.29 6.90 -6.77
C TYR A 18 31.38 6.47 -5.79
N THR A 19 31.13 6.69 -4.50
CA THR A 19 31.95 6.09 -3.45
C THR A 19 31.27 4.84 -2.94
N ILE A 20 31.96 3.71 -3.02
CA ILE A 20 31.48 2.43 -2.52
C ILE A 20 32.07 2.21 -1.13
N TYR A 21 31.20 2.05 -0.15
CA TYR A 21 31.58 1.65 1.21
C TYR A 21 31.29 0.17 1.38
N GLN A 22 32.26 -0.54 1.89
CA GLN A 22 32.14 -1.95 2.24
C GLN A 22 32.15 -2.10 3.76
N THR A 23 31.20 -2.84 4.31
CA THR A 23 31.15 -3.18 5.72
C THR A 23 30.87 -4.67 5.88
N THR A 24 31.32 -5.22 6.99
CA THR A 24 31.03 -6.61 7.38
C THR A 24 30.24 -6.61 8.68
N GLY A 25 29.37 -7.60 8.85
CA GLY A 25 28.59 -7.80 10.06
C GLY A 25 28.20 -9.27 10.21
N ASP A 26 27.94 -9.70 11.42
CA ASP A 26 27.55 -11.07 11.73
C ASP A 26 26.07 -11.32 11.41
N GLU A 27 25.26 -10.29 11.51
CA GLU A 27 23.82 -10.32 11.27
C GLU A 27 23.42 -9.24 10.23
N LEU A 28 22.45 -9.55 9.38
CA LEU A 28 21.95 -8.65 8.35
C LEU A 28 20.45 -8.47 8.46
N ILE A 29 19.99 -7.25 8.68
CA ILE A 29 18.56 -6.92 8.82
C ILE A 29 18.12 -6.03 7.65
N PHE A 30 17.17 -6.53 6.84
CA PHE A 30 16.54 -5.77 5.77
C PHE A 30 15.27 -5.07 6.29
N ALA A 31 15.35 -3.77 6.48
CA ALA A 31 14.26 -2.89 6.90
C ALA A 31 14.02 -1.78 5.87
N VAL A 32 13.90 -2.16 4.60
CA VAL A 32 13.96 -1.24 3.44
C VAL A 32 12.66 -0.46 3.19
N GLY A 33 11.58 -0.82 3.89
CA GLY A 33 10.29 -0.15 3.78
C GLY A 33 9.64 -0.27 2.39
N LYS A 34 8.58 0.52 2.16
CA LYS A 34 7.81 0.53 0.91
C LYS A 34 8.69 0.88 -0.32
N SER A 35 9.62 1.82 -0.15
CA SER A 35 10.48 2.27 -1.26
C SER A 35 11.55 1.26 -1.68
N GLY A 36 11.74 0.19 -0.92
CA GLY A 36 12.72 -0.85 -1.21
C GLY A 36 12.11 -2.16 -1.72
N ILE A 37 10.85 -2.14 -2.18
CA ILE A 37 10.17 -3.35 -2.68
C ILE A 37 10.89 -3.94 -3.90
N ASP A 38 11.28 -3.09 -4.85
CA ASP A 38 12.05 -3.50 -6.05
C ASP A 38 13.42 -4.07 -5.69
N PHE A 39 14.09 -3.49 -4.70
CA PHE A 39 15.34 -4.03 -4.16
C PHE A 39 15.12 -5.40 -3.50
N ALA A 40 14.07 -5.54 -2.70
CA ALA A 40 13.74 -6.81 -2.04
C ALA A 40 13.39 -7.89 -3.07
N GLN A 41 12.64 -7.53 -4.13
CA GLN A 41 12.34 -8.43 -5.25
C GLN A 41 13.62 -8.87 -5.95
N LYS A 42 14.47 -7.91 -6.34
CA LYS A 42 15.74 -8.21 -6.99
C LYS A 42 16.63 -9.12 -6.14
N LEU A 43 16.66 -8.89 -4.82
CA LEU A 43 17.42 -9.74 -3.90
C LEU A 43 16.88 -11.17 -3.88
N ALA A 44 15.54 -11.32 -3.83
CA ALA A 44 14.90 -12.63 -3.87
C ALA A 44 15.23 -13.38 -5.17
N ASP A 45 15.22 -12.69 -6.30
CA ASP A 45 15.52 -13.27 -7.62
C ASP A 45 17.01 -13.64 -7.74
N ASP A 46 17.92 -12.72 -7.42
CA ASP A 46 19.37 -12.91 -7.53
C ASP A 46 19.88 -14.07 -6.66
N TYR A 47 19.33 -14.21 -5.47
CA TYR A 47 19.72 -15.24 -4.51
C TYR A 47 18.77 -16.45 -4.51
N LYS A 48 17.76 -16.46 -5.38
CA LYS A 48 16.73 -17.51 -5.49
C LYS A 48 16.10 -17.84 -4.15
N LEU A 49 15.81 -16.81 -3.37
CA LEU A 49 15.22 -16.97 -2.05
C LEU A 49 13.82 -17.58 -2.19
N PRO A 50 13.53 -18.65 -1.44
CA PRO A 50 12.18 -19.18 -1.37
C PRO A 50 11.23 -18.09 -0.88
N ASN A 51 10.17 -17.82 -1.64
CA ASN A 51 9.19 -16.78 -1.31
C ASN A 51 7.78 -17.19 -1.72
N GLU A 52 6.79 -16.56 -1.11
CA GLU A 52 5.39 -16.71 -1.48
C GLU A 52 4.93 -15.45 -2.21
N PRO A 53 4.29 -15.59 -3.41
CA PRO A 53 3.72 -14.45 -4.09
C PRO A 53 2.57 -13.88 -3.28
N LYS A 54 2.54 -12.56 -3.12
CA LYS A 54 1.43 -11.86 -2.46
C LYS A 54 0.27 -11.64 -3.42
N SER A 55 -0.92 -11.43 -2.85
CA SER A 55 -2.07 -10.98 -3.62
C SER A 55 -1.85 -9.57 -4.19
N VAL A 56 -2.46 -9.28 -5.33
CA VAL A 56 -2.62 -7.90 -5.79
C VAL A 56 -3.60 -7.17 -4.88
N GLN A 57 -3.28 -5.96 -4.46
CA GLN A 57 -4.18 -5.08 -3.72
C GLN A 57 -4.30 -3.74 -4.45
N ILE A 58 -5.37 -3.57 -5.19
CA ILE A 58 -5.64 -2.40 -6.02
C ILE A 58 -7.13 -2.04 -5.97
N GLY A 59 -7.44 -0.75 -6.13
CA GLY A 59 -8.81 -0.27 -6.14
C GLY A 59 -8.89 1.23 -6.29
N VAL A 60 -9.73 1.87 -5.50
CA VAL A 60 -10.05 3.28 -5.60
C VAL A 60 -10.08 3.95 -4.23
N ARG A 61 -9.83 5.26 -4.17
CA ARG A 61 -10.12 6.10 -3.00
C ARG A 61 -11.52 6.67 -3.17
N PHE A 62 -12.47 6.16 -2.41
CA PHE A 62 -13.85 6.63 -2.34
C PHE A 62 -13.96 7.84 -1.42
N GLU A 63 -14.81 8.81 -1.78
CA GLU A 63 -15.09 10.00 -0.99
C GLU A 63 -16.58 10.35 -1.06
N ALA A 64 -17.18 10.68 0.10
CA ALA A 64 -18.55 11.17 0.19
C ALA A 64 -18.74 12.04 1.47
N PRO A 65 -19.84 12.82 1.58
CA PRO A 65 -20.18 13.51 2.83
C PRO A 65 -20.30 12.57 4.02
N GLN A 66 -19.66 12.94 5.13
CA GLN A 66 -19.61 12.15 6.37
C GLN A 66 -20.99 11.76 6.89
N LYS A 67 -21.99 12.62 6.74
CA LYS A 67 -23.36 12.41 7.22
C LYS A 67 -23.94 11.03 6.85
N TYR A 68 -23.56 10.49 5.70
CA TYR A 68 -24.04 9.18 5.24
C TYR A 68 -23.45 8.02 6.04
N PHE A 69 -22.25 8.19 6.57
CA PHE A 69 -21.52 7.16 7.31
C PHE A 69 -21.50 7.39 8.83
N GLN A 70 -22.22 8.41 9.33
CA GLN A 70 -22.13 8.84 10.73
C GLN A 70 -22.39 7.68 11.71
N LYS A 71 -23.40 6.85 11.45
CA LYS A 71 -23.72 5.69 12.31
C LYS A 71 -22.57 4.69 12.45
N LEU A 72 -21.77 4.51 11.38
CA LEU A 72 -20.59 3.65 11.45
C LEU A 72 -19.43 4.34 12.18
N ILE A 73 -19.24 5.63 11.92
CA ILE A 73 -18.18 6.44 12.52
C ILE A 73 -18.36 6.50 14.04
N ASP A 74 -19.60 6.61 14.52
CA ASP A 74 -19.93 6.61 15.95
C ASP A 74 -19.56 5.29 16.64
N ILE A 75 -19.56 4.17 15.89
CA ILE A 75 -19.15 2.86 16.41
C ILE A 75 -17.62 2.71 16.31
N SER A 76 -17.03 3.07 15.19
CA SER A 76 -15.60 2.93 14.94
C SER A 76 -15.11 3.97 13.94
N TYR A 77 -14.05 4.73 14.31
CA TYR A 77 -13.44 5.72 13.42
C TYR A 77 -12.96 5.08 12.10
N ASP A 78 -12.30 3.93 12.18
CA ASP A 78 -11.79 3.18 11.03
C ASP A 78 -12.61 1.89 10.83
N PHE A 79 -13.86 2.08 10.41
CA PHE A 79 -14.76 0.97 10.13
C PHE A 79 -14.28 0.13 8.94
N LYS A 80 -14.66 -1.15 8.95
CA LYS A 80 -14.34 -2.09 7.87
C LYS A 80 -15.62 -2.63 7.25
N LEU A 81 -15.81 -2.32 5.97
CA LEU A 81 -16.80 -2.95 5.12
C LEU A 81 -16.08 -4.02 4.29
N TYR A 82 -16.69 -5.18 4.17
CA TYR A 82 -16.07 -6.31 3.51
C TYR A 82 -17.08 -7.05 2.64
N GLN A 83 -16.66 -7.41 1.44
CA GLN A 83 -17.45 -8.24 0.52
C GLN A 83 -16.55 -9.27 -0.14
N LYS A 84 -16.97 -10.52 -0.16
CA LYS A 84 -16.20 -11.62 -0.75
C LYS A 84 -16.93 -12.18 -1.95
N PHE A 85 -16.18 -12.34 -3.03
CA PHE A 85 -16.56 -13.08 -4.23
C PHE A 85 -15.65 -14.31 -4.36
N ASP A 86 -15.88 -15.14 -5.36
CA ASP A 86 -15.12 -16.38 -5.54
C ASP A 86 -13.60 -16.18 -5.60
N LYS A 87 -13.14 -15.29 -6.48
CA LYS A 87 -11.70 -15.02 -6.70
C LYS A 87 -11.22 -13.68 -6.19
N VAL A 88 -12.12 -12.81 -5.76
CA VAL A 88 -11.85 -11.43 -5.39
C VAL A 88 -12.51 -11.13 -4.06
N SER A 89 -11.81 -10.45 -3.18
CA SER A 89 -12.42 -9.83 -2.01
C SER A 89 -12.20 -8.32 -2.03
N LEU A 90 -13.21 -7.57 -1.60
CA LEU A 90 -13.15 -6.13 -1.45
C LEU A 90 -13.28 -5.76 0.02
N ARG A 91 -12.54 -4.74 0.41
CA ARG A 91 -12.65 -4.16 1.75
C ARG A 91 -12.44 -2.67 1.75
N SER A 92 -13.15 -1.98 2.65
CA SER A 92 -12.76 -0.61 3.02
C SER A 92 -11.50 -0.63 3.89
N PHE A 93 -10.66 0.39 3.76
CA PHE A 93 -9.49 0.53 4.61
C PHE A 93 -9.05 1.98 4.72
N CYS A 94 -8.25 2.29 5.76
CA CYS A 94 -7.66 3.61 5.97
C CYS A 94 -8.70 4.72 5.87
N THR A 95 -9.74 4.62 6.71
CA THR A 95 -10.85 5.58 6.75
C THR A 95 -10.39 6.88 7.40
N ASN A 96 -10.76 8.00 6.78
CA ASN A 96 -10.56 9.33 7.32
C ASN A 96 -11.91 10.03 7.41
N ASN A 97 -12.19 10.67 8.53
CA ASN A 97 -13.48 11.29 8.80
C ASN A 97 -13.31 12.73 9.28
N ASN A 98 -14.28 13.57 8.96
CA ASN A 98 -14.45 14.98 9.35
C ASN A 98 -13.38 15.92 8.77
N ALA A 99 -12.11 15.65 8.98
CA ALA A 99 -10.97 16.34 8.35
C ALA A 99 -10.31 15.41 7.31
N ALA A 100 -11.12 14.89 6.40
CA ALA A 100 -10.75 13.87 5.43
C ALA A 100 -10.29 14.49 4.12
N TYR A 101 -9.03 14.30 3.79
CA TYR A 101 -8.38 14.81 2.58
C TYR A 101 -7.85 13.65 1.75
N VAL A 102 -7.65 13.89 0.46
CA VAL A 102 -7.00 12.94 -0.44
C VAL A 102 -5.57 13.40 -0.69
N ALA A 103 -4.64 12.47 -0.55
CA ALA A 103 -3.24 12.67 -0.86
C ALA A 103 -2.88 11.98 -2.18
N VAL A 104 -2.08 12.68 -2.99
CA VAL A 104 -1.47 12.10 -4.19
C VAL A 104 -0.12 11.53 -3.79
N GLU A 105 0.09 10.26 -4.02
CA GLU A 105 1.36 9.57 -3.80
C GLU A 105 1.98 9.17 -5.13
N GLU A 106 3.27 9.44 -5.29
CA GLU A 106 4.05 8.93 -6.41
C GLU A 106 5.02 7.86 -5.89
N THR A 107 4.97 6.69 -6.51
CA THR A 107 5.86 5.58 -6.17
C THR A 107 6.26 4.89 -7.47
N TYR A 108 7.56 4.77 -7.74
CA TYR A 108 8.12 4.19 -8.98
C TYR A 108 7.66 4.91 -10.27
N GLY A 109 7.31 6.20 -10.20
CA GLY A 109 6.72 6.96 -11.32
C GLY A 109 5.24 6.70 -11.54
N ASP A 110 4.61 5.89 -10.72
CA ASP A 110 3.18 5.61 -10.74
C ASP A 110 2.44 6.50 -9.74
N VAL A 111 1.34 7.11 -10.16
CA VAL A 111 0.46 7.92 -9.31
C VAL A 111 -0.58 7.03 -8.64
N SER A 112 -0.77 7.22 -7.34
CA SER A 112 -1.79 6.56 -6.53
C SER A 112 -2.43 7.57 -5.59
N TYR A 113 -3.68 7.32 -5.20
CA TYR A 113 -4.40 8.16 -4.24
C TYR A 113 -4.49 7.47 -2.89
N ASN A 114 -4.33 8.25 -1.83
CA ASN A 114 -4.43 7.76 -0.46
C ASN A 114 -5.27 8.73 0.38
N GLY A 115 -5.65 8.32 1.59
CA GLY A 115 -6.36 9.18 2.52
C GLY A 115 -5.42 9.85 3.51
N HIS A 116 -5.75 11.09 3.85
CA HIS A 116 -5.04 11.88 4.84
C HIS A 116 -6.03 12.53 5.79
N ALA A 117 -5.75 12.54 7.09
CA ALA A 117 -6.54 13.25 8.09
C ALA A 117 -5.69 14.29 8.80
N LYS A 118 -6.26 15.48 9.05
CA LYS A 118 -5.65 16.52 9.88
C LYS A 118 -6.34 16.62 11.23
N LYS A 119 -5.60 17.05 12.24
CA LYS A 119 -6.12 17.39 13.56
C LYS A 119 -6.36 18.89 13.65
N GLY A 120 -7.47 19.28 14.24
CA GLY A 120 -7.84 20.67 14.46
C GLY A 120 -9.20 21.00 13.80
N LYS A 121 -10.00 21.83 14.47
CA LYS A 121 -11.33 22.22 14.00
C LYS A 121 -11.29 23.01 12.68
N GLU A 122 -10.20 23.71 12.46
CA GLU A 122 -9.96 24.51 11.23
C GLU A 122 -9.80 23.64 9.98
N PHE A 123 -9.56 22.34 10.15
CA PHE A 123 -9.43 21.39 9.03
C PHE A 123 -10.70 20.58 8.79
N GLU A 124 -11.75 20.76 9.57
CA GLU A 124 -13.00 20.02 9.41
C GLU A 124 -13.66 20.37 8.07
N ASN A 125 -13.95 19.34 7.26
CA ASN A 125 -14.55 19.49 5.94
C ASN A 125 -15.82 18.67 5.77
N GLN A 126 -16.29 18.00 6.83
CA GLN A 126 -17.48 17.15 6.84
C GLN A 126 -17.47 16.03 5.78
N MET A 127 -16.28 15.61 5.39
CA MET A 127 -16.09 14.56 4.41
C MET A 127 -15.62 13.28 5.10
N THR A 128 -15.89 12.16 4.44
CA THR A 128 -15.33 10.85 4.75
C THR A 128 -14.70 10.31 3.47
N ASN A 129 -13.49 9.80 3.57
CA ASN A 129 -12.89 9.02 2.50
C ASN A 129 -12.26 7.73 3.03
N PHE A 130 -12.26 6.71 2.21
CA PHE A 130 -11.61 5.42 2.47
C PHE A 130 -11.23 4.73 1.17
N GLY A 131 -10.20 3.90 1.23
CA GLY A 131 -9.87 3.03 0.10
C GLY A 131 -10.88 1.89 0.00
N ILE A 132 -11.30 1.57 -1.22
CA ILE A 132 -11.97 0.31 -1.55
C ILE A 132 -10.94 -0.51 -2.30
N LEU A 133 -10.30 -1.47 -1.60
CA LEU A 133 -9.28 -2.32 -2.18
C LEU A 133 -9.85 -3.69 -2.53
N MET A 134 -9.56 -4.10 -3.73
CA MET A 134 -9.68 -5.49 -4.18
C MET A 134 -8.42 -6.24 -3.82
N GLU A 135 -8.59 -7.42 -3.26
CA GLU A 135 -7.54 -8.41 -3.12
C GLU A 135 -7.75 -9.49 -4.17
N ILE A 136 -6.77 -9.66 -5.07
CA ILE A 136 -6.79 -10.63 -6.17
C ILE A 136 -5.67 -11.63 -5.91
N LYS A 137 -6.02 -12.91 -5.81
CA LYS A 137 -5.07 -14.01 -5.57
C LYS A 137 -4.71 -14.74 -6.86
N GLY A 138 -3.56 -15.42 -6.85
CA GLY A 138 -3.14 -16.28 -7.96
C GLY A 138 -2.52 -15.52 -9.13
N ILE A 139 -2.08 -14.28 -8.94
CA ILE A 139 -1.27 -13.55 -9.89
C ILE A 139 0.19 -13.92 -9.69
N GLU A 140 0.88 -14.34 -10.74
CA GLU A 140 2.26 -14.83 -10.68
C GLU A 140 3.24 -13.73 -10.25
N ASP A 141 3.14 -12.53 -10.84
CA ASP A 141 3.92 -11.35 -10.47
C ASP A 141 2.98 -10.20 -10.08
N PRO A 142 2.58 -10.11 -8.80
CA PRO A 142 1.66 -9.08 -8.32
C PRO A 142 2.20 -7.65 -8.47
N PHE A 143 3.50 -7.46 -8.32
CA PHE A 143 4.13 -6.15 -8.41
C PHE A 143 4.10 -5.62 -9.85
N LYS A 144 4.58 -6.42 -10.79
CA LYS A 144 4.55 -6.07 -12.22
C LYS A 144 3.11 -5.88 -12.71
N TRP A 145 2.20 -6.80 -12.37
CA TRP A 145 0.80 -6.71 -12.77
C TRP A 145 0.14 -5.42 -12.28
N SER A 146 0.39 -5.03 -11.03
CA SER A 146 -0.14 -3.78 -10.45
C SER A 146 0.40 -2.56 -11.18
N ARG A 147 1.69 -2.52 -11.51
CA ARG A 147 2.31 -1.42 -12.24
C ARG A 147 1.79 -1.32 -13.69
N ASP A 148 1.70 -2.45 -14.36
CA ASP A 148 1.14 -2.52 -15.73
C ASP A 148 -0.32 -2.00 -15.78
N LEU A 149 -1.09 -2.26 -14.72
CA LEU A 149 -2.44 -1.75 -14.59
C LEU A 149 -2.47 -0.25 -14.32
N VAL A 150 -1.70 0.23 -13.35
CA VAL A 150 -1.62 1.65 -13.00
C VAL A 150 -1.22 2.48 -14.21
N SER A 151 -0.24 2.03 -14.99
CA SER A 151 0.20 2.71 -16.21
C SER A 151 -0.91 2.89 -17.27
N LYS A 152 -1.91 2.02 -17.28
CA LYS A 152 -3.06 2.09 -18.21
C LYS A 152 -4.14 3.08 -17.76
N VAL A 153 -4.23 3.37 -16.46
CA VAL A 153 -5.28 4.23 -15.88
C VAL A 153 -4.80 5.62 -15.52
N GLN A 154 -3.51 5.91 -15.67
CA GLN A 154 -2.98 7.25 -15.50
C GLN A 154 -2.70 7.92 -16.86
N SER A 155 -2.86 9.24 -16.92
CA SER A 155 -2.57 10.05 -18.08
C SER A 155 -1.78 11.29 -17.66
N ASN A 156 -0.68 11.59 -18.37
CA ASN A 156 0.19 12.74 -18.07
C ASN A 156 0.61 12.81 -16.59
N SER A 157 0.99 11.69 -15.99
CA SER A 157 1.37 11.58 -14.58
C SER A 157 0.27 11.98 -13.59
N THR A 158 -0.99 11.86 -13.98
CA THR A 158 -2.15 12.02 -13.10
C THR A 158 -3.05 10.81 -13.20
N GLY A 159 -3.69 10.43 -12.10
CA GLY A 159 -4.75 9.45 -12.08
C GLY A 159 -6.10 10.07 -12.48
N LEU A 160 -7.16 9.31 -12.30
CA LEU A 160 -8.50 9.67 -12.74
C LEU A 160 -9.40 10.00 -11.54
N TYR A 161 -10.40 10.85 -11.77
CA TYR A 161 -11.49 11.11 -10.85
C TYR A 161 -12.83 10.86 -11.54
N TYR A 162 -13.71 10.16 -10.87
CA TYR A 162 -15.07 9.91 -11.34
C TYR A 162 -16.09 10.28 -10.27
N SER A 163 -17.17 10.93 -10.68
CA SER A 163 -18.37 11.16 -9.87
C SER A 163 -19.61 10.99 -10.74
N PRO A 164 -20.66 10.28 -10.27
CA PRO A 164 -21.89 10.13 -11.04
C PRO A 164 -22.47 11.50 -11.43
N ASN A 165 -22.91 11.62 -12.69
CA ASN A 165 -23.50 12.86 -13.21
C ASN A 165 -22.67 14.13 -12.95
N ASN A 166 -21.36 14.01 -12.71
CA ASN A 166 -20.47 15.11 -12.29
C ASN A 166 -20.99 15.91 -11.08
N THR A 167 -21.67 15.24 -10.16
CA THR A 167 -22.22 15.86 -8.96
C THR A 167 -21.15 16.42 -8.03
N ARG A 168 -19.93 15.90 -8.13
CA ARG A 168 -18.77 16.35 -7.34
C ARG A 168 -17.57 16.65 -8.24
N GLN A 169 -16.67 17.47 -7.71
CA GLN A 169 -15.36 17.75 -8.28
C GLN A 169 -14.27 17.20 -7.36
N PRO A 170 -13.02 16.98 -7.86
CA PRO A 170 -11.90 16.64 -7.00
C PRO A 170 -11.80 17.59 -5.82
N GLY A 171 -11.67 17.02 -4.62
CA GLY A 171 -11.56 17.75 -3.36
C GLY A 171 -10.21 18.43 -3.18
N LEU A 172 -9.96 18.90 -1.96
CA LEU A 172 -8.69 19.54 -1.61
C LEU A 172 -7.71 18.51 -0.98
N THR A 173 -6.43 18.72 -1.21
CA THR A 173 -5.35 18.10 -0.43
C THR A 173 -5.30 18.72 0.97
N SER A 174 -4.55 18.12 1.85
CA SER A 174 -4.31 18.64 3.19
C SER A 174 -3.60 19.99 3.22
N GLU A 175 -2.95 20.38 2.14
CA GLU A 175 -2.31 21.68 1.93
C GLU A 175 -3.24 22.74 1.34
N GLY A 176 -4.50 22.39 1.05
CA GLY A 176 -5.52 23.30 0.53
C GLY A 176 -5.47 23.50 -1.00
N THR A 177 -4.71 22.68 -1.72
CA THR A 177 -4.71 22.67 -3.19
C THR A 177 -5.71 21.65 -3.71
N THR A 178 -6.26 21.85 -4.92
CA THR A 178 -7.11 20.83 -5.55
C THR A 178 -6.31 19.57 -5.84
N VAL A 179 -6.89 18.41 -5.52
CA VAL A 179 -6.27 17.11 -5.84
C VAL A 179 -6.09 16.99 -7.35
N SER A 180 -4.85 16.77 -7.78
CA SER A 180 -4.53 16.57 -9.20
C SER A 180 -5.09 15.23 -9.68
N ALA A 181 -6.17 15.27 -10.44
CA ALA A 181 -6.80 14.10 -11.06
C ALA A 181 -7.56 14.53 -12.33
N HIS A 182 -7.54 13.68 -13.34
CA HIS A 182 -8.30 13.92 -14.57
C HIS A 182 -9.75 13.45 -14.38
N SER A 183 -10.70 14.41 -14.42
CA SER A 183 -12.13 14.09 -14.31
C SER A 183 -12.62 13.36 -15.55
N ILE A 184 -13.30 12.24 -15.35
CA ILE A 184 -13.88 11.40 -16.39
C ILE A 184 -15.39 11.22 -16.17
N ASN A 185 -16.12 11.07 -17.26
CA ASN A 185 -17.54 10.69 -17.22
C ASN A 185 -17.72 9.16 -17.27
N GLU A 186 -18.98 8.70 -17.22
CA GLU A 186 -19.30 7.28 -17.19
C GLU A 186 -18.84 6.53 -18.45
N ASP A 187 -18.99 7.11 -19.64
CA ASP A 187 -18.53 6.49 -20.89
C ASP A 187 -17.01 6.33 -20.89
N GLN A 188 -16.28 7.33 -20.41
CA GLN A 188 -14.83 7.26 -20.28
C GLN A 188 -14.42 6.22 -19.23
N LEU A 189 -15.13 6.14 -18.10
CA LEU A 189 -14.92 5.11 -17.09
C LEU A 189 -15.07 3.71 -17.71
N LEU A 190 -16.12 3.48 -18.45
CA LEU A 190 -16.39 2.20 -19.09
C LEU A 190 -15.36 1.86 -20.17
N ASN A 191 -14.92 2.82 -20.94
CA ASN A 191 -14.03 2.61 -22.09
C ASN A 191 -12.55 2.57 -21.72
N ILE A 192 -12.13 3.26 -20.66
CA ILE A 192 -10.73 3.37 -20.26
C ILE A 192 -10.43 2.45 -19.08
N VAL A 193 -11.19 2.58 -18.00
CA VAL A 193 -10.87 1.94 -16.73
C VAL A 193 -11.36 0.51 -16.66
N LYS A 194 -12.53 0.20 -17.20
CA LYS A 194 -13.09 -1.15 -17.17
C LYS A 194 -12.20 -2.19 -17.88
N PRO A 195 -11.73 -1.95 -19.12
CA PRO A 195 -10.79 -2.86 -19.75
C PRO A 195 -9.46 -2.99 -19.01
N ALA A 196 -8.95 -1.88 -18.44
CA ALA A 196 -7.69 -1.89 -17.71
C ALA A 196 -7.73 -2.77 -16.46
N PHE A 197 -8.86 -2.77 -15.75
CA PHE A 197 -9.09 -3.62 -14.59
C PHE A 197 -9.59 -5.04 -14.95
N ASP A 198 -9.58 -5.42 -16.23
CA ASP A 198 -10.02 -6.74 -16.70
C ASP A 198 -11.36 -7.18 -16.06
N GLY A 199 -12.32 -6.24 -16.02
CA GLY A 199 -13.63 -6.45 -15.40
C GLY A 199 -13.65 -6.28 -13.86
N TYR A 200 -12.51 -6.16 -13.17
CA TYR A 200 -12.47 -5.99 -11.71
C TYR A 200 -13.11 -4.69 -11.24
N LEU A 201 -13.11 -3.63 -12.06
CA LEU A 201 -13.83 -2.41 -11.72
C LEU A 201 -15.33 -2.65 -11.50
N GLY A 202 -15.92 -3.62 -12.18
CA GLY A 202 -17.31 -4.02 -11.97
C GLY A 202 -17.58 -4.46 -10.52
N TYR A 203 -16.63 -5.13 -9.88
CA TYR A 203 -16.74 -5.47 -8.46
C TYR A 203 -16.68 -4.25 -7.55
N VAL A 204 -15.81 -3.27 -7.85
CA VAL A 204 -15.74 -1.99 -7.10
C VAL A 204 -17.06 -1.24 -7.23
N MET A 205 -17.60 -1.11 -8.44
CA MET A 205 -18.88 -0.44 -8.68
C MET A 205 -20.04 -1.17 -8.00
N GLY A 206 -20.06 -2.51 -8.04
CA GLY A 206 -21.03 -3.32 -7.31
C GLY A 206 -20.96 -3.09 -5.80
N PHE A 207 -19.76 -3.04 -5.24
CA PHE A 207 -19.56 -2.73 -3.83
C PHE A 207 -20.07 -1.34 -3.46
N ILE A 208 -19.81 -0.32 -4.29
CA ILE A 208 -20.33 1.04 -4.09
C ILE A 208 -21.86 1.07 -4.19
N GLN A 209 -22.44 0.35 -5.14
CA GLN A 209 -23.89 0.24 -5.28
C GLN A 209 -24.54 -0.45 -4.06
N ASP A 210 -23.93 -1.49 -3.52
CA ASP A 210 -24.42 -2.16 -2.31
C ASP A 210 -24.28 -1.26 -1.08
N MET A 211 -23.19 -0.49 -0.95
CA MET A 211 -23.08 0.56 0.06
C MET A 211 -24.19 1.60 -0.10
N ASN A 212 -24.50 2.04 -1.32
CA ASN A 212 -25.53 3.03 -1.58
C ASN A 212 -26.93 2.57 -1.16
N LYS A 213 -27.24 1.27 -1.30
CA LYS A 213 -28.50 0.71 -0.79
C LYS A 213 -28.62 0.78 0.73
N ILE A 214 -27.49 0.78 1.45
CA ILE A 214 -27.45 0.80 2.92
C ILE A 214 -27.39 2.22 3.47
N PHE A 215 -26.56 3.07 2.84
CA PHE A 215 -26.21 4.40 3.36
C PHE A 215 -26.90 5.54 2.62
N GLU A 216 -27.61 5.26 1.54
CA GLU A 216 -28.50 6.17 0.79
C GLU A 216 -27.81 7.48 0.36
N PHE A 217 -26.54 7.41 -0.09
CA PHE A 217 -25.80 8.61 -0.52
C PHE A 217 -26.11 9.02 -1.97
N GLY A 218 -26.93 8.27 -2.71
CA GLY A 218 -27.32 8.59 -4.09
C GLY A 218 -26.13 8.76 -5.01
N ASP A 219 -26.07 9.92 -5.68
CA ASP A 219 -24.95 10.29 -6.55
C ASP A 219 -23.95 11.24 -5.86
N ASP A 220 -24.12 11.54 -4.55
CA ASP A 220 -23.29 12.48 -3.79
C ASP A 220 -21.98 11.84 -3.33
N TRP A 221 -21.18 11.31 -4.28
CA TRP A 221 -19.90 10.69 -4.03
C TRP A 221 -18.94 10.84 -5.21
N GLY A 222 -17.67 10.59 -4.96
CA GLY A 222 -16.64 10.52 -5.98
C GLY A 222 -15.61 9.46 -5.66
N MET A 223 -14.79 9.09 -6.64
CA MET A 223 -13.66 8.19 -6.46
C MET A 223 -12.46 8.61 -7.28
N TYR A 224 -11.30 8.45 -6.68
CA TYR A 224 -10.00 8.62 -7.32
C TYR A 224 -9.42 7.26 -7.69
N ILE A 225 -8.82 7.17 -8.86
CA ILE A 225 -8.32 5.93 -9.46
C ILE A 225 -6.89 6.16 -9.95
N PRO A 226 -5.96 5.29 -9.62
CA PRO A 226 -6.06 4.10 -8.76
C PRO A 226 -5.72 4.41 -7.30
N GLU A 227 -6.11 3.52 -6.39
CA GLU A 227 -5.41 3.32 -5.14
C GLU A 227 -4.71 1.95 -5.21
N VAL A 228 -3.42 1.90 -4.95
CA VAL A 228 -2.62 0.68 -5.08
C VAL A 228 -1.76 0.44 -3.85
N LYS A 229 -1.65 -0.82 -3.45
CA LYS A 229 -0.69 -1.26 -2.44
C LYS A 229 0.30 -2.21 -3.11
N TYR A 230 1.47 -1.70 -3.44
CA TYR A 230 2.57 -2.54 -3.86
C TYR A 230 3.04 -3.41 -2.69
N LEU A 231 3.15 -4.70 -2.92
CA LEU A 231 3.59 -5.68 -1.94
C LEU A 231 4.86 -6.34 -2.46
N SER A 232 5.86 -6.48 -1.60
CA SER A 232 7.03 -7.30 -1.89
C SER A 232 6.64 -8.79 -1.83
N PRO A 233 7.36 -9.68 -2.54
CA PRO A 233 7.26 -11.10 -2.26
C PRO A 233 7.59 -11.33 -0.78
N GLU A 234 6.94 -12.31 -0.18
CA GLU A 234 7.23 -12.69 1.20
C GLU A 234 8.28 -13.78 1.22
N PRO A 235 9.54 -13.48 1.60
CA PRO A 235 10.54 -14.50 1.78
C PRO A 235 10.07 -15.50 2.83
N LEU A 236 10.38 -16.79 2.63
CA LEU A 236 10.11 -17.81 3.64
C LEU A 236 11.03 -17.60 4.83
N VAL A 237 10.44 -17.28 5.95
CA VAL A 237 11.16 -17.03 7.20
C VAL A 237 10.81 -18.05 8.28
N ASN A 238 11.73 -18.21 9.20
CA ASN A 238 11.45 -18.88 10.45
C ASN A 238 10.65 -17.94 11.35
N TYR A 239 9.38 -18.24 11.59
CA TYR A 239 8.48 -17.40 12.40
C TYR A 239 8.89 -17.28 13.89
N HIS A 240 9.86 -18.08 14.37
CA HIS A 240 10.38 -17.94 15.73
C HIS A 240 11.39 -16.80 15.90
N ASN A 241 11.97 -16.29 14.82
CA ASN A 241 12.95 -15.20 14.88
C ASN A 241 12.96 -14.27 13.67
N LEU A 242 12.15 -14.54 12.63
CA LEU A 242 12.07 -13.82 11.36
C LEU A 242 13.37 -13.85 10.50
N SER A 243 14.27 -14.80 10.76
CA SER A 243 15.40 -15.06 9.85
C SER A 243 14.95 -15.83 8.61
N LEU A 244 15.66 -15.68 7.51
CA LEU A 244 15.46 -16.54 6.35
C LEU A 244 15.75 -18.00 6.71
N THR A 245 14.96 -18.92 6.15
CA THR A 245 15.14 -20.37 6.41
C THR A 245 16.48 -20.89 5.92
N GLU A 246 16.99 -20.36 4.80
CA GLU A 246 18.26 -20.76 4.22
C GLU A 246 19.46 -19.92 4.70
N TYR A 247 19.20 -18.74 5.25
CA TYR A 247 20.22 -17.81 5.75
C TYR A 247 19.85 -17.34 7.17
N PRO A 248 20.16 -18.13 8.21
CA PRO A 248 19.66 -17.90 9.57
C PRO A 248 20.13 -16.59 10.22
N ASN A 249 21.14 -15.94 9.65
CA ASN A 249 21.62 -14.62 10.10
C ASN A 249 21.11 -13.46 9.22
N VAL A 250 20.12 -13.71 8.36
CA VAL A 250 19.50 -12.70 7.49
C VAL A 250 18.03 -12.56 7.86
N TYR A 251 17.62 -11.34 8.18
CA TYR A 251 16.28 -11.02 8.66
C TYR A 251 15.58 -10.04 7.73
N PHE A 252 14.30 -10.24 7.51
CA PHE A 252 13.44 -9.28 6.82
C PHE A 252 12.38 -8.78 7.79
N VAL A 253 12.19 -7.46 7.86
CA VAL A 253 11.25 -6.83 8.80
C VAL A 253 10.41 -5.74 8.12
N GLY A 254 9.21 -5.50 8.66
CA GLY A 254 8.30 -4.50 8.16
C GLY A 254 7.84 -4.77 6.72
N ASP A 255 7.80 -3.74 5.88
CA ASP A 255 7.36 -3.87 4.49
C ASP A 255 8.21 -4.83 3.65
N ALA A 256 9.48 -5.03 4.00
CA ALA A 256 10.34 -6.03 3.36
C ALA A 256 9.84 -7.47 3.58
N LEU A 257 9.03 -7.71 4.61
CA LEU A 257 8.32 -8.96 4.88
C LEU A 257 6.79 -8.79 4.69
N SER A 258 6.37 -7.86 3.86
CA SER A 258 4.95 -7.53 3.62
C SER A 258 4.12 -7.22 4.88
N ALA A 259 4.78 -6.93 6.00
CA ALA A 259 4.14 -6.55 7.27
C ALA A 259 3.94 -5.04 7.32
N ARG A 260 2.75 -4.60 6.95
CA ARG A 260 2.43 -3.18 6.79
C ARG A 260 1.91 -2.52 8.05
N GLY A 261 2.22 -1.23 8.14
CA GLY A 261 1.80 -0.33 9.20
C GLY A 261 2.90 -0.09 10.24
N ILE A 262 2.94 1.13 10.75
CA ILE A 262 3.99 1.60 11.69
C ILE A 262 4.09 0.69 12.91
N THR A 263 2.95 0.33 13.50
CA THR A 263 2.89 -0.53 14.69
C THR A 263 3.45 -1.92 14.41
N VAL A 264 3.04 -2.55 13.29
CA VAL A 264 3.48 -3.91 12.95
C VAL A 264 4.96 -3.91 12.56
N SER A 265 5.40 -2.93 11.77
CA SER A 265 6.82 -2.80 11.40
C SER A 265 7.70 -2.56 12.64
N GLY A 266 7.23 -1.73 13.59
CA GLY A 266 7.91 -1.50 14.86
C GLY A 266 7.97 -2.77 15.71
N ALA A 267 6.89 -3.54 15.79
CA ALA A 267 6.86 -4.81 16.50
C ALA A 267 7.85 -5.84 15.92
N HIS A 268 7.95 -5.93 14.58
CA HIS A 268 8.96 -6.78 13.93
C HIS A 268 10.38 -6.38 14.31
N GLY A 269 10.68 -5.08 14.32
CA GLY A 269 12.01 -4.59 14.73
C GLY A 269 12.35 -4.95 16.16
N ILE A 270 11.42 -4.72 17.10
CA ILE A 270 11.59 -5.10 18.52
C ILE A 270 11.77 -6.60 18.65
N TYR A 271 10.93 -7.39 18.00
CA TYR A 271 10.97 -8.85 18.07
C TYR A 271 12.31 -9.41 17.61
N VAL A 272 12.83 -8.97 16.46
CA VAL A 272 14.13 -9.41 15.96
C VAL A 272 15.25 -8.98 16.90
N ALA A 273 15.24 -7.74 17.40
CA ALA A 273 16.24 -7.25 18.35
C ALA A 273 16.28 -8.09 19.63
N GLU A 274 15.12 -8.43 20.20
CA GLU A 274 15.03 -9.31 21.37
C GLU A 274 15.63 -10.71 21.10
N LYS A 275 15.36 -11.28 19.91
CA LYS A 275 15.91 -12.59 19.54
C LYS A 275 17.42 -12.56 19.36
N LEU A 276 17.97 -11.51 18.78
CA LEU A 276 19.40 -11.32 18.64
C LEU A 276 20.11 -11.19 19.99
N ILE A 277 19.54 -10.41 20.91
CA ILE A 277 20.07 -10.26 22.27
C ILE A 277 20.05 -11.60 23.02
N GLN A 278 18.95 -12.35 22.95
CA GLN A 278 18.86 -13.68 23.56
C GLN A 278 19.91 -14.64 23.00
N HIS A 279 20.15 -14.61 21.68
CA HIS A 279 21.15 -15.43 21.04
C HIS A 279 22.57 -15.07 21.50
N SER A 280 22.91 -13.79 21.57
CA SER A 280 24.22 -13.32 22.04
C SER A 280 24.51 -13.77 23.47
N HIS A 281 23.55 -13.65 24.38
CA HIS A 281 23.71 -14.10 25.76
C HIS A 281 23.89 -15.61 25.88
N LEU A 282 23.24 -16.41 25.03
CA LEU A 282 23.44 -17.86 25.01
C LEU A 282 24.84 -18.23 24.56
N VAL A 283 25.39 -17.52 23.57
CA VAL A 283 26.75 -17.74 23.05
C VAL A 283 27.80 -17.39 24.12
N GLU A 284 27.60 -16.28 24.86
CA GLU A 284 28.52 -15.92 25.96
C GLU A 284 28.53 -16.92 27.13
N LEU A 285 27.39 -17.59 27.38
CA LEU A 285 27.29 -18.58 28.44
C LEU A 285 27.87 -19.97 28.05
N THR A 286 28.13 -20.18 26.76
CA THR A 286 28.63 -21.47 26.20
C THR A 286 30.11 -21.43 25.83
N GLN A 287 30.75 -20.27 25.94
CA GLN A 287 32.21 -20.09 25.82
C GLN A 287 32.88 -20.06 27.20
#